data_282bdc1c673a9f315446c01df53d2be5
#
_entry.id   282bdc1c673a9f315446c01df53d2be5
#
_cell.length_a   1.000
_cell.length_b   1.000
_cell.length_c   1.000
_cell.angle_alpha   90.00
_cell.angle_beta   90.00
_cell.angle_gamma   90.00
#
_symmetry.space_group_name_H-M   'P 1'
#
loop_
_entity.id
_entity.type
_entity.pdbx_description
1 polymer ?
#
loop_
_entity_poly.entity_id
_entity_poly.type
_entity_poly.pdbx_seq_one_letter_code
_entity_poly.pdbx_strand_id
1 'polypeptide(L)'
;MGERSRVELGADSLAEKHGHTRGVHLLEYLTRTSSAEASRRIRLGTALRTGTTLTGESLSPAFPAVADAMIAGEIGVDAALGIVRCLDDARRTANDDDLAAVESLLVEKAILDPADCVSDLARVLRDRLDPDGVRPREDEIRIRRGIRLGRERNGVTPISGGLEPTTAALLKSAFSEANAPGSQPRFLSEQDRRDGTETTAAADGTEIVTMRDVRTREQRQHDVFAGLLKAGVRNVGTQDGELRSTADVAAVILLSDLANDTGPGLLEGVEEPVSASTVERLACDGRYRRIVLGADGEVLHLGKTRYPFSVGQRRALAVRDGGCVWDGCTAPPGWCDAHHVREYNSNGGKGTTDIDNGVLLCEAHHTFLHHSEWQLRMANGKPHVLAPFAIDPSQTWRPVGKSRITLGRAA
;
A
#
# COMPACT_ATOMS: atom_id res chain seq x y z
N MET A 1 10.81 33.41 22.33
CA MET A 1 11.18 33.66 20.90
C MET A 1 9.98 33.53 19.98
N GLY A 2 9.19 32.46 20.01
CA GLY A 2 8.05 32.25 19.11
C GLY A 2 7.03 33.39 19.14
N GLU A 3 6.65 33.87 20.31
CA GLU A 3 5.68 34.96 20.43
C GLU A 3 6.20 36.32 19.92
N ARG A 4 7.47 36.65 20.22
CA ARG A 4 8.08 37.83 19.72
C ARG A 4 8.39 37.81 18.22
N SER A 5 8.15 36.67 17.58
CA SER A 5 8.35 36.42 16.16
C SER A 5 7.05 36.01 15.45
N ARG A 6 5.87 36.40 16.00
CA ARG A 6 4.58 36.19 15.32
C ARG A 6 4.49 37.06 14.07
N VAL A 7 3.87 36.51 13.03
CA VAL A 7 3.73 37.19 11.72
C VAL A 7 2.89 38.48 11.85
N GLU A 8 1.91 38.47 12.78
CA GLU A 8 1.03 39.62 13.02
C GLU A 8 1.79 40.88 13.54
N LEU A 9 3.01 40.66 14.06
CA LEU A 9 3.85 41.79 14.53
C LEU A 9 4.56 42.51 13.39
N GLY A 10 4.51 41.98 12.16
CA GLY A 10 5.17 42.60 11.00
C GLY A 10 6.61 43.00 11.31
N ALA A 11 7.01 44.21 10.97
CA ALA A 11 8.37 44.73 11.19
C ALA A 11 8.81 44.74 12.68
N ASP A 12 7.89 44.62 13.63
CA ASP A 12 8.19 44.47 15.06
C ASP A 12 8.51 43.04 15.48
N SER A 13 8.28 42.08 14.59
CA SER A 13 8.65 40.71 14.80
C SER A 13 10.16 40.55 15.05
N LEU A 14 10.53 39.83 16.11
CA LEU A 14 11.93 39.51 16.40
C LEU A 14 12.62 38.79 15.23
N ALA A 15 11.90 37.92 14.53
CA ALA A 15 12.43 37.21 13.39
C ALA A 15 12.77 38.19 12.24
N GLU A 16 11.86 39.10 11.91
CA GLU A 16 12.06 40.11 10.84
C GLU A 16 13.17 41.09 11.17
N LYS A 17 13.27 41.54 12.43
CA LYS A 17 14.37 42.38 12.89
C LYS A 17 15.75 41.73 12.70
N HIS A 18 15.80 40.39 12.64
CA HIS A 18 17.01 39.62 12.39
C HIS A 18 17.09 39.00 11.00
N GLY A 19 16.27 39.45 10.06
CA GLY A 19 16.30 39.03 8.65
C GLY A 19 15.65 37.64 8.38
N HIS A 20 14.81 37.16 9.30
CA HIS A 20 14.12 35.87 9.16
C HIS A 20 12.61 36.05 9.07
N THR A 21 11.94 35.27 8.20
CA THR A 21 10.48 35.35 7.99
C THR A 21 9.65 34.76 9.12
N ARG A 22 10.21 33.86 9.91
CA ARG A 22 9.52 33.15 11.01
C ARG A 22 10.46 32.89 12.17
N GLY A 23 9.89 32.79 13.39
CA GLY A 23 10.64 32.46 14.60
C GLY A 23 11.36 31.13 14.55
N VAL A 24 10.82 30.15 13.79
CA VAL A 24 11.46 28.86 13.56
C VAL A 24 12.80 29.05 12.84
N HIS A 25 12.84 29.82 11.76
CA HIS A 25 14.06 30.07 11.00
C HIS A 25 15.12 30.83 11.81
N LEU A 26 14.69 31.79 12.64
CA LEU A 26 15.59 32.46 13.54
C LEU A 26 16.18 31.49 14.58
N LEU A 27 15.37 30.62 15.15
CA LEU A 27 15.82 29.62 16.13
C LEU A 27 16.79 28.62 15.49
N GLU A 28 16.50 28.12 14.30
CA GLU A 28 17.40 27.26 13.51
C GLU A 28 18.77 27.92 13.31
N TYR A 29 18.75 29.16 12.88
CA TYR A 29 19.98 29.91 12.64
C TYR A 29 20.82 30.06 13.92
N LEU A 30 20.17 30.41 15.05
CA LEU A 30 20.87 30.67 16.31
C LEU A 30 21.36 29.37 16.99
N THR A 31 20.59 28.27 16.89
CA THR A 31 20.88 27.03 17.62
C THR A 31 21.47 25.92 16.76
N ARG A 32 21.53 26.11 15.42
CA ARG A 32 22.02 25.12 14.46
C ARG A 32 21.27 23.79 14.54
N THR A 33 20.00 23.82 14.95
CA THR A 33 19.11 22.67 15.00
C THR A 33 18.30 22.56 13.73
N SER A 34 17.65 21.39 13.49
CA SER A 34 16.73 21.20 12.37
C SER A 34 15.44 22.01 12.55
N SER A 35 14.74 22.29 11.43
CA SER A 35 13.43 22.98 11.42
C SER A 35 12.39 22.25 12.27
N ALA A 36 12.39 20.93 12.23
CA ALA A 36 11.53 20.10 13.06
C ALA A 36 11.78 20.32 14.55
N GLU A 37 13.05 20.32 14.97
CA GLU A 37 13.44 20.54 16.36
C GLU A 37 13.17 21.97 16.82
N ALA A 38 13.46 22.97 15.99
CA ALA A 38 13.14 24.36 16.29
C ALA A 38 11.62 24.58 16.47
N SER A 39 10.81 23.95 15.61
CA SER A 39 9.34 23.97 15.71
C SER A 39 8.83 23.32 17.00
N ARG A 40 9.42 22.19 17.39
CA ARG A 40 9.11 21.49 18.65
C ARG A 40 9.40 22.39 19.87
N ARG A 41 10.56 22.99 19.93
CA ARG A 41 10.97 23.90 21.02
C ARG A 41 10.10 25.14 21.12
N ILE A 42 9.71 25.74 19.98
CA ILE A 42 8.80 26.88 19.99
C ILE A 42 7.43 26.49 20.52
N ARG A 43 6.89 25.35 20.09
CA ARG A 43 5.59 24.85 20.56
C ARG A 43 5.61 24.62 22.07
N LEU A 44 6.61 23.92 22.56
CA LEU A 44 6.78 23.65 24.00
C LEU A 44 6.93 24.95 24.79
N GLY A 45 7.81 25.86 24.36
CA GLY A 45 7.99 27.14 25.02
C GLY A 45 6.75 28.02 25.01
N THR A 46 5.86 27.89 24.02
CA THR A 46 4.57 28.58 23.99
C THR A 46 3.60 28.01 25.04
N ALA A 47 3.58 26.71 25.20
CA ALA A 47 2.70 26.02 26.16
C ALA A 47 3.15 26.24 27.65
N LEU A 48 4.45 26.31 27.87
CA LEU A 48 5.04 26.37 29.22
C LEU A 48 5.39 27.78 29.74
N ARG A 49 5.14 28.80 28.95
CA ARG A 49 5.46 30.18 29.39
C ARG A 49 4.37 30.76 30.28
N THR A 50 4.75 31.64 31.19
CA THR A 50 3.84 32.55 31.88
C THR A 50 3.23 33.52 30.88
N GLY A 51 1.92 33.71 30.92
CA GLY A 51 1.19 34.72 30.18
C GLY A 51 1.14 36.06 30.94
N THR A 52 0.55 37.07 30.31
CA THR A 52 0.22 38.34 30.96
C THR A 52 -1.17 38.74 30.50
N THR A 53 -2.05 39.11 31.45
CA THR A 53 -3.36 39.67 31.12
C THR A 53 -3.24 41.05 30.45
N LEU A 54 -4.33 41.54 29.87
CA LEU A 54 -4.39 42.92 29.36
C LEU A 54 -4.18 43.98 30.46
N THR A 55 -4.42 43.61 31.73
CA THR A 55 -4.21 44.45 32.91
C THR A 55 -2.77 44.36 33.47
N GLY A 56 -1.92 43.50 32.90
CA GLY A 56 -0.52 43.35 33.33
C GLY A 56 -0.31 42.28 34.41
N GLU A 57 -1.33 41.54 34.84
CA GLU A 57 -1.19 40.48 35.80
C GLU A 57 -0.55 39.26 35.16
N SER A 58 0.30 38.56 35.92
CA SER A 58 0.96 37.32 35.48
C SER A 58 -0.03 36.16 35.46
N LEU A 59 -0.13 35.46 34.32
CA LEU A 59 -0.90 34.23 34.20
C LEU A 59 0.02 33.03 34.28
N SER A 60 -0.38 32.01 35.05
CA SER A 60 0.33 30.72 35.09
C SER A 60 0.45 30.11 33.71
N PRO A 61 1.50 29.30 33.47
CA PRO A 61 1.58 28.47 32.27
C PRO A 61 0.34 27.63 32.04
N ALA A 62 0.07 27.27 30.78
CA ALA A 62 -1.03 26.39 30.46
C ALA A 62 -0.89 25.00 31.14
N PHE A 63 0.34 24.56 31.39
CA PHE A 63 0.72 23.31 32.03
C PHE A 63 1.83 23.62 33.05
N PRO A 64 1.47 24.03 34.28
CA PRO A 64 2.43 24.51 35.27
C PRO A 64 3.32 23.40 35.82
N ALA A 65 2.81 22.18 36.07
CA ALA A 65 3.59 21.07 36.56
C ALA A 65 4.66 20.63 35.54
N VAL A 66 4.32 20.59 34.26
CA VAL A 66 5.27 20.31 33.17
C VAL A 66 6.32 21.43 33.09
N ALA A 67 5.93 22.69 33.25
CA ALA A 67 6.83 23.84 33.21
C ALA A 67 7.85 23.75 34.35
N ASP A 68 7.41 23.50 35.57
CA ASP A 68 8.26 23.41 36.74
C ASP A 68 9.25 22.22 36.64
N ALA A 69 8.80 21.04 36.26
CA ALA A 69 9.66 19.87 36.07
C ALA A 69 10.70 20.07 34.93
N MET A 70 10.32 20.77 33.85
CA MET A 70 11.26 21.12 32.78
C MET A 70 12.31 22.14 33.25
N ILE A 71 11.93 23.14 34.05
CA ILE A 71 12.85 24.12 34.63
C ILE A 71 13.81 23.45 35.64
N ALA A 72 13.31 22.52 36.44
CA ALA A 72 14.09 21.72 37.37
C ALA A 72 15.01 20.71 36.64
N GLY A 73 14.81 20.46 35.38
CA GLY A 73 15.55 19.46 34.59
C GLY A 73 15.21 18.02 34.91
N GLU A 74 14.05 17.78 35.52
CA GLU A 74 13.56 16.46 35.91
C GLU A 74 13.00 15.66 34.76
N ILE A 75 12.43 16.33 33.72
CA ILE A 75 11.87 15.69 32.54
C ILE A 75 12.48 16.24 31.24
N GLY A 76 12.59 15.38 30.23
CA GLY A 76 13.13 15.74 28.93
C GLY A 76 12.08 16.37 27.99
N VAL A 77 12.57 17.01 26.92
CA VAL A 77 11.73 17.67 25.88
C VAL A 77 10.71 16.71 25.26
N ASP A 78 11.08 15.46 25.02
CA ASP A 78 10.20 14.49 24.38
C ASP A 78 9.01 14.10 25.26
N ALA A 79 9.26 13.85 26.57
CA ALA A 79 8.19 13.59 27.53
C ALA A 79 7.27 14.79 27.69
N ALA A 80 7.82 16.00 27.88
CA ALA A 80 7.06 17.23 28.00
C ALA A 80 6.17 17.51 26.77
N LEU A 81 6.70 17.32 25.57
CA LEU A 81 5.91 17.46 24.33
C LEU A 81 4.80 16.41 24.22
N GLY A 82 5.07 15.17 24.63
CA GLY A 82 4.06 14.10 24.66
C GLY A 82 2.90 14.45 25.57
N ILE A 83 3.20 14.92 26.80
CA ILE A 83 2.22 15.37 27.78
C ILE A 83 1.42 16.56 27.25
N VAL A 84 2.09 17.64 26.88
CA VAL A 84 1.45 18.87 26.40
C VAL A 84 0.53 18.60 25.22
N ARG A 85 0.96 17.80 24.24
CA ARG A 85 0.12 17.48 23.06
C ARG A 85 -1.19 16.78 23.47
N CYS A 86 -1.08 15.78 24.35
CA CYS A 86 -2.26 15.00 24.74
C CYS A 86 -3.23 15.79 25.61
N LEU A 87 -2.73 16.61 26.52
CA LEU A 87 -3.57 17.42 27.42
C LEU A 87 -4.18 18.64 26.69
N ASP A 88 -3.47 19.24 25.72
CA ASP A 88 -4.00 20.34 24.91
C ASP A 88 -5.19 19.89 24.06
N ASP A 89 -5.17 18.66 23.55
CA ASP A 89 -6.29 18.05 22.83
C ASP A 89 -7.54 17.92 23.73
N ALA A 90 -7.37 17.54 25.02
CA ALA A 90 -8.47 17.35 25.98
C ALA A 90 -8.93 18.66 26.64
N ARG A 91 -8.15 19.74 26.58
CA ARG A 91 -8.37 21.00 27.31
C ARG A 91 -9.70 21.68 27.00
N ARG A 92 -10.32 21.38 25.86
CA ARG A 92 -11.61 22.01 25.47
C ARG A 92 -12.81 21.37 26.15
N THR A 93 -12.67 20.14 26.61
CA THR A 93 -13.77 19.31 27.12
C THR A 93 -13.58 18.92 28.58
N ALA A 94 -12.34 18.77 29.04
CA ALA A 94 -12.02 18.43 30.43
C ALA A 94 -12.17 19.64 31.35
N ASN A 95 -12.54 19.38 32.62
CA ASN A 95 -12.48 20.41 33.65
C ASN A 95 -11.01 20.66 34.10
N ASP A 96 -10.74 21.84 34.63
CA ASP A 96 -9.39 22.27 34.99
C ASP A 96 -8.78 21.43 36.14
N ASP A 97 -9.58 20.95 37.09
CA ASP A 97 -9.09 20.14 38.22
C ASP A 97 -8.64 18.75 37.75
N ASP A 98 -9.40 18.08 36.90
CA ASP A 98 -9.05 16.79 36.33
C ASP A 98 -7.83 16.92 35.40
N LEU A 99 -7.77 18.01 34.63
CA LEU A 99 -6.62 18.28 33.76
C LEU A 99 -5.32 18.45 34.59
N ALA A 100 -5.39 19.22 35.67
CA ALA A 100 -4.24 19.43 36.58
C ALA A 100 -3.81 18.15 37.30
N ALA A 101 -4.78 17.32 37.71
CA ALA A 101 -4.50 16.04 38.34
C ALA A 101 -3.80 15.07 37.37
N VAL A 102 -4.26 15.01 36.12
CA VAL A 102 -3.66 14.17 35.08
C VAL A 102 -2.28 14.71 34.66
N GLU A 103 -2.10 16.02 34.59
CA GLU A 103 -0.82 16.65 34.34
C GLU A 103 0.20 16.24 35.37
N SER A 104 -0.11 16.37 36.66
CA SER A 104 0.76 16.00 37.77
C SER A 104 1.16 14.52 37.73
N LEU A 105 0.18 13.64 37.52
CA LEU A 105 0.42 12.20 37.36
C LEU A 105 1.38 11.88 36.20
N LEU A 106 1.20 12.55 35.07
CA LEU A 106 2.06 12.33 33.88
C LEU A 106 3.47 12.85 34.11
N VAL A 107 3.64 13.95 34.84
CA VAL A 107 4.95 14.47 35.25
C VAL A 107 5.66 13.51 36.20
N GLU A 108 4.98 13.04 37.26
CA GLU A 108 5.54 12.01 38.13
C GLU A 108 6.01 10.77 37.36
N LYS A 109 5.22 10.34 36.41
CA LYS A 109 5.57 9.21 35.55
C LYS A 109 6.77 9.51 34.65
N ALA A 110 6.86 10.74 34.12
CA ALA A 110 7.93 11.18 33.23
C ALA A 110 9.31 11.30 33.92
N ILE A 111 9.32 11.48 35.24
CA ILE A 111 10.53 11.47 36.05
C ILE A 111 11.12 10.04 36.12
N LEU A 112 10.27 9.02 36.10
CA LEU A 112 10.66 7.63 36.35
C LEU A 112 10.80 6.81 35.07
N ASP A 113 10.02 7.09 34.03
CA ASP A 113 9.89 6.24 32.86
C ASP A 113 10.35 6.93 31.56
N PRO A 114 10.70 6.14 30.54
CA PRO A 114 10.99 6.65 29.18
C PRO A 114 9.83 7.43 28.57
N ALA A 115 10.15 8.42 27.75
CA ALA A 115 9.16 9.32 27.11
C ALA A 115 8.08 8.58 26.30
N ASP A 116 8.41 7.45 25.68
CA ASP A 116 7.43 6.64 24.93
C ASP A 116 6.35 6.06 25.85
N CYS A 117 6.73 5.52 27.02
CA CYS A 117 5.77 5.02 28.01
C CYS A 117 4.86 6.11 28.55
N VAL A 118 5.41 7.31 28.77
CA VAL A 118 4.63 8.49 29.19
C VAL A 118 3.66 8.91 28.10
N SER A 119 4.09 8.92 26.84
CA SER A 119 3.25 9.27 25.71
C SER A 119 2.09 8.27 25.49
N ASP A 120 2.32 6.99 25.76
CA ASP A 120 1.28 5.96 25.68
C ASP A 120 0.23 6.16 26.80
N LEU A 121 0.68 6.39 28.04
CA LEU A 121 -0.21 6.69 29.16
C LEU A 121 -1.00 7.99 28.94
N ALA A 122 -0.32 9.04 28.43
CA ALA A 122 -0.96 10.32 28.17
C ALA A 122 -2.12 10.19 27.16
N ARG A 123 -2.00 9.35 26.15
CA ARG A 123 -3.10 9.06 25.19
C ARG A 123 -4.30 8.41 25.88
N VAL A 124 -4.06 7.45 26.76
CA VAL A 124 -5.13 6.77 27.52
C VAL A 124 -5.85 7.76 28.44
N LEU A 125 -5.08 8.60 29.13
CA LEU A 125 -5.64 9.59 30.06
C LEU A 125 -6.38 10.72 29.33
N ARG A 126 -5.89 11.18 28.19
CA ARG A 126 -6.60 12.09 27.29
C ARG A 126 -7.98 11.56 26.94
N ASP A 127 -8.05 10.29 26.52
CA ASP A 127 -9.32 9.67 26.09
C ASP A 127 -10.28 9.45 27.27
N ARG A 128 -9.77 9.39 28.52
CA ARG A 128 -10.60 9.41 29.72
C ARG A 128 -11.12 10.80 30.06
N LEU A 129 -10.30 11.83 29.84
CA LEU A 129 -10.69 13.24 30.02
C LEU A 129 -11.68 13.73 28.96
N ASP A 130 -11.62 13.15 27.76
CA ASP A 130 -12.44 13.52 26.61
C ASP A 130 -13.06 12.28 25.96
N PRO A 131 -14.04 11.63 26.62
CA PRO A 131 -14.71 10.43 26.09
C PRO A 131 -15.41 10.67 24.76
N ASP A 132 -15.98 11.86 24.56
CA ASP A 132 -16.72 12.23 23.36
C ASP A 132 -15.80 12.46 22.16
N GLY A 133 -14.55 12.81 22.41
CA GLY A 133 -13.54 12.99 21.38
C GLY A 133 -12.95 11.69 20.82
N VAL A 134 -13.22 10.54 21.44
CA VAL A 134 -12.70 9.24 20.98
C VAL A 134 -13.24 8.88 19.60
N ARG A 135 -14.56 8.95 19.40
CA ARG A 135 -15.21 8.64 18.11
C ARG A 135 -14.74 9.53 16.96
N PRO A 136 -14.72 10.88 17.09
CA PRO A 136 -14.18 11.73 16.04
C PRO A 136 -12.73 11.40 15.65
N ARG A 137 -11.89 11.05 16.62
CA ARG A 137 -10.50 10.60 16.36
C ARG A 137 -10.44 9.26 15.62
N GLU A 138 -11.29 8.30 15.96
CA GLU A 138 -11.43 7.04 15.23
C GLU A 138 -11.90 7.27 13.80
N ASP A 139 -12.86 8.16 13.58
CA ASP A 139 -13.34 8.50 12.24
C ASP A 139 -12.25 9.18 11.40
N GLU A 140 -11.43 10.06 11.97
CA GLU A 140 -10.25 10.62 11.28
C GLU A 140 -9.24 9.56 10.90
N ILE A 141 -8.96 8.59 11.79
CA ILE A 141 -8.07 7.46 11.51
C ILE A 141 -8.65 6.63 10.36
N ARG A 142 -9.96 6.38 10.40
CA ARG A 142 -10.68 5.64 9.36
C ARG A 142 -10.59 6.32 7.98
N ILE A 143 -10.63 7.64 7.92
CA ILE A 143 -10.46 8.41 6.67
C ILE A 143 -9.01 8.30 6.15
N ARG A 144 -8.03 8.29 7.04
CA ARG A 144 -6.60 8.26 6.69
C ARG A 144 -6.07 6.86 6.34
N ARG A 145 -6.86 5.79 6.57
CA ARG A 145 -6.42 4.43 6.22
C ARG A 145 -6.26 4.28 4.70
N GLY A 146 -5.28 3.52 4.29
CA GLY A 146 -5.08 3.22 2.88
C GLY A 146 -3.78 2.45 2.64
N ILE A 147 -3.77 1.68 1.56
CA ILE A 147 -2.59 0.95 1.09
C ILE A 147 -2.33 1.39 -0.35
N ARG A 148 -1.08 1.65 -0.67
CA ARG A 148 -0.62 1.98 -2.01
C ARG A 148 0.44 0.99 -2.44
N LEU A 149 0.30 0.46 -3.63
CA LEU A 149 1.35 -0.28 -4.32
C LEU A 149 2.11 0.73 -5.19
N GLY A 150 3.42 0.80 -5.00
CA GLY A 150 4.28 1.63 -5.81
C GLY A 150 4.62 0.95 -7.13
N ARG A 151 5.38 1.65 -7.98
CA ARG A 151 5.88 1.07 -9.23
C ARG A 151 6.90 -0.01 -8.92
N GLU A 152 6.79 -1.13 -9.63
CA GLU A 152 7.75 -2.23 -9.56
C GLU A 152 9.16 -1.77 -9.97
N ARG A 153 10.17 -2.22 -9.22
CA ARG A 153 11.59 -1.98 -9.52
C ARG A 153 12.38 -3.24 -9.17
N ASN A 154 13.10 -3.77 -10.14
CA ASN A 154 13.90 -4.99 -9.99
C ASN A 154 13.09 -6.17 -9.42
N GLY A 155 11.87 -6.38 -9.92
CA GLY A 155 10.98 -7.45 -9.46
C GLY A 155 10.36 -7.25 -8.07
N VAL A 156 10.53 -6.08 -7.44
CA VAL A 156 9.96 -5.76 -6.13
C VAL A 156 8.96 -4.62 -6.25
N THR A 157 7.73 -4.87 -5.81
CA THR A 157 6.68 -3.85 -5.74
C THR A 157 6.59 -3.30 -4.31
N PRO A 158 6.97 -2.02 -4.08
CA PRO A 158 6.89 -1.44 -2.74
C PRO A 158 5.44 -1.24 -2.30
N ILE A 159 5.18 -1.53 -1.02
CA ILE A 159 3.90 -1.28 -0.36
C ILE A 159 4.07 -0.18 0.69
N SER A 160 3.12 0.77 0.73
CA SER A 160 3.11 1.87 1.69
C SER A 160 1.69 2.25 2.07
N GLY A 161 1.53 2.87 3.23
CA GLY A 161 0.21 3.33 3.67
C GLY A 161 0.03 3.33 5.18
N GLY A 162 -1.23 3.49 5.62
CA GLY A 162 -1.63 3.46 7.03
C GLY A 162 -2.75 2.47 7.26
N LEU A 163 -2.63 1.71 8.33
CA LEU A 163 -3.63 0.75 8.80
C LEU A 163 -4.40 1.36 9.97
N GLU A 164 -5.70 1.11 10.04
CA GLU A 164 -6.47 1.40 11.24
C GLU A 164 -6.02 0.52 12.42
N PRO A 165 -6.31 0.90 13.69
CA PRO A 165 -5.77 0.24 14.87
C PRO A 165 -6.06 -1.26 14.94
N THR A 166 -7.27 -1.70 14.59
CA THR A 166 -7.69 -3.11 14.60
C THR A 166 -6.88 -3.95 13.61
N THR A 167 -6.78 -3.49 12.37
CA THR A 167 -5.98 -4.16 11.32
C THR A 167 -4.50 -4.15 11.67
N ALA A 168 -4.00 -3.03 12.21
CA ALA A 168 -2.61 -2.91 12.64
C ALA A 168 -2.30 -3.87 13.81
N ALA A 169 -3.22 -4.03 14.77
CA ALA A 169 -3.06 -4.95 15.89
C ALA A 169 -2.98 -6.41 15.43
N LEU A 170 -3.88 -6.82 14.51
CA LEU A 170 -3.86 -8.17 13.93
C LEU A 170 -2.54 -8.46 13.20
N LEU A 171 -2.09 -7.52 12.37
CA LEU A 171 -0.85 -7.68 11.61
C LEU A 171 0.38 -7.70 12.52
N LYS A 172 0.45 -6.81 13.53
CA LYS A 172 1.51 -6.79 14.53
C LYS A 172 1.55 -8.08 15.34
N SER A 173 0.39 -8.63 15.73
CA SER A 173 0.29 -9.91 16.44
C SER A 173 0.86 -11.05 15.60
N ALA A 174 0.46 -11.15 14.34
CA ALA A 174 0.97 -12.17 13.42
C ALA A 174 2.49 -12.05 13.20
N PHE A 175 3.00 -10.84 13.05
CA PHE A 175 4.44 -10.58 12.91
C PHE A 175 5.21 -10.88 14.20
N SER A 176 4.64 -10.57 15.36
CA SER A 176 5.26 -10.85 16.67
C SER A 176 5.38 -12.35 16.90
N GLU A 177 4.32 -13.11 16.59
CA GLU A 177 4.32 -14.57 16.69
C GLU A 177 5.41 -15.21 15.82
N ALA A 178 5.56 -14.73 14.58
CA ALA A 178 6.57 -15.25 13.66
C ALA A 178 8.02 -14.88 14.04
N ASN A 179 8.20 -13.80 14.80
CA ASN A 179 9.51 -13.31 15.22
C ASN A 179 9.83 -13.65 16.70
N ALA A 180 8.97 -14.37 17.42
CA ALA A 180 9.20 -14.73 18.80
C ALA A 180 10.44 -15.62 18.95
N PRO A 181 11.27 -15.41 19.96
CA PRO A 181 12.41 -16.29 20.24
C PRO A 181 11.94 -17.74 20.42
N GLY A 182 12.57 -18.68 19.71
CA GLY A 182 12.21 -20.10 19.76
C GLY A 182 10.95 -20.46 18.97
N SER A 183 10.34 -19.55 18.23
CA SER A 183 9.25 -19.89 17.30
C SER A 183 9.76 -20.84 16.22
N GLN A 184 8.98 -21.89 15.93
CA GLN A 184 9.31 -22.75 14.78
C GLN A 184 9.18 -21.94 13.48
N PRO A 185 10.16 -22.06 12.57
CA PRO A 185 10.10 -21.39 11.28
C PRO A 185 8.84 -21.76 10.51
N ARG A 186 8.01 -20.76 10.16
CA ARG A 186 6.78 -20.95 9.38
C ARG A 186 6.96 -20.38 7.97
N PHE A 187 6.24 -20.92 7.01
CA PHE A 187 6.23 -20.47 5.61
C PHE A 187 7.60 -20.50 4.91
N LEU A 188 8.46 -21.45 5.29
CA LEU A 188 9.75 -21.67 4.64
C LEU A 188 9.56 -22.12 3.20
N SER A 189 10.27 -21.49 2.26
CA SER A 189 10.47 -22.02 0.91
C SER A 189 11.37 -23.27 0.97
N GLU A 190 11.40 -24.03 -0.12
CA GLU A 190 12.36 -25.16 -0.22
C GLU A 190 13.80 -24.70 -0.13
N GLN A 191 14.11 -23.52 -0.67
CA GLN A 191 15.44 -22.93 -0.61
C GLN A 191 15.80 -22.55 0.83
N ASP A 192 14.90 -21.87 1.57
CA ASP A 192 15.15 -21.52 2.97
C ASP A 192 15.38 -22.76 3.84
N ARG A 193 14.69 -23.88 3.54
CA ARG A 193 14.90 -25.13 4.25
C ARG A 193 16.27 -25.72 3.96
N ARG A 194 16.73 -25.69 2.69
CA ARG A 194 18.06 -26.18 2.32
C ARG A 194 19.16 -25.34 2.97
N ASP A 195 19.01 -24.01 2.91
CA ASP A 195 20.01 -23.08 3.44
C ASP A 195 20.05 -23.07 4.98
N GLY A 196 18.92 -23.40 5.65
CA GLY A 196 18.79 -23.44 7.09
C GLY A 196 19.05 -24.81 7.74
N THR A 197 19.26 -25.88 6.96
CA THR A 197 19.48 -27.23 7.50
C THR A 197 20.96 -27.42 7.83
N GLU A 198 21.28 -27.59 9.11
CA GLU A 198 22.60 -27.94 9.62
C GLU A 198 22.59 -29.38 10.13
N THR A 199 23.49 -30.24 9.64
CA THR A 199 23.67 -31.58 10.13
C THR A 199 24.94 -31.64 10.99
N THR A 200 24.80 -31.95 12.27
CA THR A 200 25.88 -32.13 13.22
C THR A 200 25.91 -33.57 13.73
N ALA A 201 27.08 -34.15 13.84
CA ALA A 201 27.25 -35.47 14.44
C ALA A 201 27.32 -35.34 15.98
N ALA A 202 26.47 -36.08 16.69
CA ALA A 202 26.56 -36.21 18.14
C ALA A 202 27.74 -37.11 18.53
N ALA A 203 28.15 -37.05 19.80
CA ALA A 203 29.29 -37.84 20.32
C ALA A 203 29.08 -39.35 20.23
N ASP A 204 27.85 -39.80 20.08
CA ASP A 204 27.43 -41.22 19.89
C ASP A 204 27.31 -41.64 18.43
N GLY A 205 27.66 -40.77 17.47
CA GLY A 205 27.56 -41.01 16.04
C GLY A 205 26.18 -40.75 15.44
N THR A 206 25.19 -40.28 16.23
CA THR A 206 23.87 -39.93 15.73
C THR A 206 23.93 -38.62 14.97
N GLU A 207 23.34 -38.55 13.77
CA GLU A 207 23.19 -37.30 13.04
C GLU A 207 22.05 -36.46 13.66
N ILE A 208 22.41 -35.29 14.17
CA ILE A 208 21.44 -34.28 14.63
C ILE A 208 21.22 -33.29 13.50
N VAL A 209 20.02 -33.31 12.93
CA VAL A 209 19.60 -32.33 11.93
C VAL A 209 18.88 -31.19 12.66
N THR A 210 19.51 -30.01 12.67
CA THR A 210 18.91 -28.79 13.20
C THR A 210 18.48 -27.88 12.07
N MET A 211 17.33 -27.24 12.22
CA MET A 211 16.86 -26.25 11.26
C MET A 211 16.93 -24.87 11.87
N ARG A 212 17.73 -24.03 11.26
CA ARG A 212 17.88 -22.61 11.63
C ARG A 212 17.18 -21.74 10.61
N ASP A 213 16.38 -20.77 11.04
CA ASP A 213 15.80 -19.78 10.15
C ASP A 213 16.84 -18.73 9.79
N VAL A 214 17.31 -18.77 8.55
CA VAL A 214 18.34 -17.87 7.99
C VAL A 214 17.77 -16.54 7.49
N ARG A 215 16.43 -16.42 7.43
CA ARG A 215 15.74 -15.22 6.93
C ARG A 215 15.88 -14.05 7.90
N THR A 216 15.95 -12.85 7.35
CA THR A 216 15.86 -11.61 8.15
C THR A 216 14.46 -11.47 8.77
N ARG A 217 14.33 -10.56 9.72
CA ARG A 217 13.03 -10.24 10.32
C ARG A 217 12.01 -9.78 9.28
N GLU A 218 12.43 -8.95 8.34
CA GLU A 218 11.61 -8.40 7.27
C GLU A 218 11.15 -9.49 6.29
N GLN A 219 12.01 -10.44 5.96
CA GLN A 219 11.67 -11.59 5.13
C GLN A 219 10.64 -12.48 5.82
N ARG A 220 10.77 -12.75 7.11
CA ARG A 220 9.76 -13.50 7.88
C ARG A 220 8.42 -12.78 7.90
N GLN A 221 8.42 -11.45 8.10
CA GLN A 221 7.20 -10.64 8.06
C GLN A 221 6.53 -10.66 6.67
N HIS A 222 7.31 -10.58 5.60
CA HIS A 222 6.83 -10.73 4.23
C HIS A 222 6.13 -12.07 4.03
N ASP A 223 6.74 -13.17 4.46
CA ASP A 223 6.20 -14.52 4.25
C ASP A 223 4.92 -14.75 5.06
N VAL A 224 4.84 -14.20 6.28
CA VAL A 224 3.59 -14.18 7.06
C VAL A 224 2.51 -13.39 6.33
N PHE A 225 2.83 -12.21 5.84
CA PHE A 225 1.89 -11.38 5.07
C PHE A 225 1.39 -12.10 3.81
N ALA A 226 2.29 -12.71 3.05
CA ALA A 226 1.94 -13.53 1.88
C ALA A 226 1.05 -14.73 2.27
N GLY A 227 1.34 -15.38 3.40
CA GLY A 227 0.52 -16.47 3.94
C GLY A 227 -0.91 -16.00 4.30
N LEU A 228 -1.03 -14.85 4.96
CA LEU A 228 -2.34 -14.26 5.29
C LEU A 228 -3.14 -13.90 4.04
N LEU A 229 -2.50 -13.31 3.02
CA LEU A 229 -3.16 -13.02 1.74
C LEU A 229 -3.66 -14.30 1.06
N LYS A 230 -2.83 -15.34 1.00
CA LYS A 230 -3.22 -16.65 0.43
C LYS A 230 -4.37 -17.29 1.20
N ALA A 231 -4.34 -17.25 2.52
CA ALA A 231 -5.42 -17.77 3.37
C ALA A 231 -6.72 -16.96 3.18
N GLY A 232 -6.63 -15.62 3.11
CA GLY A 232 -7.78 -14.75 2.84
C GLY A 232 -8.43 -15.07 1.50
N VAL A 233 -7.64 -15.19 0.43
CA VAL A 233 -8.14 -15.53 -0.91
C VAL A 233 -8.78 -16.96 -0.91
N ARG A 234 -8.29 -17.91 -0.11
CA ARG A 234 -8.86 -19.26 0.00
C ARG A 234 -10.22 -19.29 0.70
N ASN A 235 -10.43 -18.45 1.71
CA ASN A 235 -11.62 -18.51 2.59
C ASN A 235 -12.82 -17.71 2.10
N VAL A 236 -12.69 -16.91 1.05
CA VAL A 236 -13.77 -16.06 0.50
C VAL A 236 -14.77 -16.86 -0.37
N GLY A 237 -14.99 -18.12 -0.12
CA GLY A 237 -15.84 -19.00 -0.94
C GLY A 237 -17.02 -19.68 -0.24
N THR A 238 -17.28 -19.46 1.05
CA THR A 238 -18.35 -20.19 1.78
C THR A 238 -19.15 -19.26 2.67
N GLN A 239 -20.44 -19.14 2.31
CA GLN A 239 -21.58 -18.57 3.04
C GLN A 239 -21.68 -17.03 3.11
N ASP A 240 -22.87 -16.58 2.73
CA ASP A 240 -23.44 -15.23 2.83
C ASP A 240 -22.81 -14.11 1.98
N GLY A 241 -23.21 -14.06 0.72
CA GLY A 241 -23.58 -12.85 -0.08
C GLY A 241 -22.61 -11.70 -0.24
N GLU A 242 -21.65 -11.50 0.63
CA GLU A 242 -20.74 -10.36 0.64
C GLU A 242 -19.27 -10.80 0.46
N LEU A 243 -18.66 -10.27 -0.58
CA LEU A 243 -17.25 -10.41 -0.94
C LEU A 243 -16.86 -11.78 -1.53
N ARG A 244 -17.31 -12.06 -2.73
CA ARG A 244 -16.58 -12.98 -3.61
C ARG A 244 -15.27 -12.28 -4.01
N SER A 245 -14.18 -12.49 -3.27
CA SER A 245 -12.86 -12.15 -3.77
C SER A 245 -12.59 -13.02 -4.99
N THR A 246 -12.68 -12.44 -6.16
CA THR A 246 -12.24 -13.03 -7.43
C THR A 246 -10.76 -12.74 -7.69
N ALA A 247 -9.95 -12.58 -6.63
CA ALA A 247 -8.51 -12.39 -6.76
C ALA A 247 -7.85 -13.70 -7.21
N ASP A 248 -8.01 -13.97 -8.50
CA ASP A 248 -7.25 -15.01 -9.20
C ASP A 248 -6.14 -14.29 -9.97
N VAL A 249 -4.92 -14.77 -9.88
CA VAL A 249 -3.80 -14.30 -10.69
C VAL A 249 -3.67 -15.22 -11.90
N ALA A 250 -3.71 -14.66 -13.10
CA ALA A 250 -3.42 -15.42 -14.29
C ALA A 250 -1.89 -15.56 -14.44
N ALA A 251 -1.42 -16.79 -14.58
CA ALA A 251 -0.05 -17.10 -14.93
C ALA A 251 0.01 -17.62 -16.37
N VAL A 252 0.91 -17.07 -17.18
CA VAL A 252 1.06 -17.40 -18.60
C VAL A 252 2.48 -17.86 -18.88
N ILE A 253 2.60 -19.01 -19.52
CA ILE A 253 3.90 -19.57 -19.97
C ILE A 253 3.65 -20.38 -21.24
N LEU A 254 4.64 -20.47 -22.11
CA LEU A 254 4.58 -21.38 -23.26
C LEU A 254 4.57 -22.83 -22.76
N LEU A 255 3.76 -23.67 -23.41
CA LEU A 255 3.66 -25.09 -23.03
C LEU A 255 5.01 -25.81 -23.17
N SER A 256 5.79 -25.49 -24.19
CA SER A 256 7.15 -26.01 -24.39
C SER A 256 8.08 -25.64 -23.24
N ASP A 257 7.99 -24.41 -22.77
CA ASP A 257 8.85 -23.91 -21.70
C ASP A 257 8.48 -24.53 -20.36
N LEU A 258 7.17 -24.67 -20.09
CA LEU A 258 6.70 -25.37 -18.90
C LEU A 258 7.11 -26.86 -18.89
N ALA A 259 7.02 -27.54 -20.04
CA ALA A 259 7.36 -28.96 -20.15
C ALA A 259 8.86 -29.23 -19.97
N ASN A 260 9.70 -28.27 -20.33
CA ASN A 260 11.17 -28.38 -20.25
C ASN A 260 11.78 -27.67 -19.03
N ASP A 261 10.96 -27.11 -18.15
CA ASP A 261 11.36 -26.26 -17.01
C ASP A 261 12.29 -25.10 -17.46
N THR A 262 11.97 -24.50 -18.60
CA THR A 262 12.74 -23.41 -19.22
C THR A 262 11.85 -22.21 -19.52
N GLY A 263 12.48 -21.09 -19.91
CA GLY A 263 11.76 -19.89 -20.34
C GLY A 263 11.04 -19.11 -19.22
N PRO A 264 10.59 -17.91 -19.55
CA PRO A 264 9.93 -17.02 -18.60
C PRO A 264 8.42 -17.27 -18.55
N GLY A 265 7.87 -17.30 -17.33
CA GLY A 265 6.44 -17.16 -17.06
C GLY A 265 6.08 -15.71 -16.76
N LEU A 266 4.87 -15.30 -17.08
CA LEU A 266 4.34 -13.97 -16.81
C LEU A 266 3.16 -14.06 -15.86
N LEU A 267 3.11 -13.18 -14.86
CA LEU A 267 1.98 -13.02 -13.94
C LEU A 267 1.18 -11.79 -14.30
N GLU A 268 -0.13 -11.88 -14.23
CA GLU A 268 -1.02 -10.74 -14.45
C GLU A 268 -0.75 -9.67 -13.38
N GLY A 269 -0.53 -8.42 -13.83
CA GLY A 269 -0.29 -7.27 -12.95
C GLY A 269 1.14 -7.15 -12.40
N VAL A 270 2.06 -8.06 -12.79
CA VAL A 270 3.48 -8.02 -12.41
C VAL A 270 4.33 -7.81 -13.66
N GLU A 271 5.31 -6.89 -13.59
CA GLU A 271 6.16 -6.56 -14.74
C GLU A 271 7.31 -7.56 -14.93
N GLU A 272 7.87 -8.07 -13.83
CA GLU A 272 9.02 -8.97 -13.87
C GLU A 272 8.58 -10.41 -14.20
N PRO A 273 9.23 -11.07 -15.17
CA PRO A 273 9.00 -12.48 -15.45
C PRO A 273 9.39 -13.38 -14.28
N VAL A 274 8.69 -14.51 -14.15
CA VAL A 274 8.98 -15.55 -13.15
C VAL A 274 9.46 -16.84 -13.82
N SER A 275 10.13 -17.73 -13.08
CA SER A 275 10.59 -19.02 -13.60
C SER A 275 9.45 -19.98 -13.92
N ALA A 276 9.66 -20.94 -14.81
CA ALA A 276 8.71 -22.01 -15.12
C ALA A 276 8.31 -22.79 -13.84
N SER A 277 9.28 -23.09 -12.98
CA SER A 277 9.02 -23.76 -11.68
C SER A 277 8.11 -22.93 -10.74
N THR A 278 8.20 -21.60 -10.80
CA THR A 278 7.26 -20.73 -10.07
C THR A 278 5.85 -20.85 -10.63
N VAL A 279 5.67 -20.85 -11.95
CA VAL A 279 4.36 -21.05 -12.59
C VAL A 279 3.80 -22.46 -12.27
N GLU A 280 4.62 -23.48 -12.28
CA GLU A 280 4.22 -24.86 -11.94
C GLU A 280 3.72 -24.95 -10.49
N ARG A 281 4.48 -24.40 -9.54
CA ARG A 281 4.08 -24.33 -8.13
C ARG A 281 2.76 -23.60 -7.93
N LEU A 282 2.57 -22.47 -8.62
CA LEU A 282 1.33 -21.74 -8.60
C LEU A 282 0.17 -22.56 -9.17
N ALA A 283 0.40 -23.34 -10.22
CA ALA A 283 -0.61 -24.24 -10.81
C ALA A 283 -1.03 -25.38 -9.86
N CYS A 284 -0.13 -25.87 -9.00
CA CYS A 284 -0.42 -26.90 -7.99
C CYS A 284 -1.30 -26.40 -6.83
N ASP A 285 -1.24 -25.11 -6.49
CA ASP A 285 -2.07 -24.50 -5.43
C ASP A 285 -3.57 -24.34 -5.80
N GLY A 286 -3.99 -24.82 -6.99
CA GLY A 286 -5.39 -25.10 -7.38
C GLY A 286 -6.25 -23.91 -7.77
N ARG A 287 -5.70 -22.69 -7.91
CA ARG A 287 -6.45 -21.46 -8.26
C ARG A 287 -5.96 -20.74 -9.50
N TYR A 288 -5.17 -21.40 -10.34
CA TYR A 288 -4.68 -20.83 -11.59
C TYR A 288 -5.41 -21.44 -12.77
N ARG A 289 -5.87 -20.58 -13.68
CA ARG A 289 -6.43 -21.03 -14.93
C ARG A 289 -5.32 -21.10 -15.97
N ARG A 290 -5.18 -22.26 -16.57
CA ARG A 290 -4.31 -22.42 -17.74
C ARG A 290 -4.94 -21.68 -18.91
N ILE A 291 -4.20 -20.78 -19.51
CA ILE A 291 -4.51 -20.20 -20.81
C ILE A 291 -3.46 -20.77 -21.75
N VAL A 292 -3.88 -21.67 -22.62
CA VAL A 292 -2.96 -22.27 -23.61
C VAL A 292 -2.90 -21.36 -24.80
N LEU A 293 -1.69 -20.96 -25.15
CA LEU A 293 -1.42 -20.15 -26.33
C LEU A 293 -0.88 -21.06 -27.43
N GLY A 294 -1.31 -20.81 -28.66
CA GLY A 294 -0.74 -21.40 -29.85
C GLY A 294 0.65 -20.86 -30.16
N ALA A 295 1.31 -21.41 -31.18
CA ALA A 295 2.68 -21.10 -31.53
C ALA A 295 2.92 -19.63 -31.87
N ASP A 296 1.90 -18.92 -32.35
CA ASP A 296 1.96 -17.49 -32.70
C ASP A 296 1.43 -16.57 -31.58
N GLY A 297 1.20 -17.12 -30.37
CA GLY A 297 0.69 -16.38 -29.20
C GLY A 297 -0.81 -16.13 -29.25
N GLU A 298 -1.55 -16.77 -30.17
CA GLU A 298 -3.00 -16.76 -30.21
C GLU A 298 -3.58 -17.58 -29.04
N VAL A 299 -4.66 -17.10 -28.45
CA VAL A 299 -5.39 -17.85 -27.44
C VAL A 299 -6.21 -18.92 -28.12
N LEU A 300 -5.95 -20.20 -27.77
CA LEU A 300 -6.74 -21.32 -28.29
C LEU A 300 -8.18 -21.23 -27.78
N HIS A 301 -9.11 -21.61 -28.63
CA HIS A 301 -10.57 -21.46 -28.48
C HIS A 301 -11.09 -21.92 -27.09
N LEU A 302 -11.79 -21.05 -26.37
CA LEU A 302 -12.44 -21.35 -25.08
C LEU A 302 -13.94 -21.70 -25.17
N GLY A 303 -14.45 -21.87 -26.38
CA GLY A 303 -15.85 -22.20 -26.65
C GLY A 303 -16.76 -20.99 -26.79
N LYS A 304 -17.92 -21.21 -27.45
CA LYS A 304 -18.94 -20.17 -27.67
C LYS A 304 -19.77 -19.96 -26.43
N THR A 305 -19.89 -18.74 -25.93
CA THR A 305 -20.80 -18.37 -24.85
C THR A 305 -21.85 -17.37 -25.33
N ARG A 306 -22.92 -17.27 -24.56
CA ARG A 306 -23.92 -16.21 -24.77
C ARG A 306 -23.39 -14.87 -24.28
N TYR A 307 -23.85 -13.75 -24.87
CA TYR A 307 -23.59 -12.41 -24.31
C TYR A 307 -23.96 -12.34 -22.82
N PRO A 308 -23.14 -11.74 -21.96
CA PRO A 308 -21.83 -11.12 -22.18
C PRO A 308 -20.64 -12.11 -22.17
N PHE A 309 -19.40 -11.62 -22.45
CA PHE A 309 -18.20 -12.43 -22.35
C PHE A 309 -18.05 -13.06 -20.97
N SER A 310 -17.78 -14.35 -20.92
CA SER A 310 -17.55 -15.09 -19.67
C SER A 310 -16.25 -14.61 -18.99
N VAL A 311 -16.13 -14.88 -17.68
CA VAL A 311 -14.90 -14.57 -16.91
C VAL A 311 -13.67 -15.23 -17.54
N GLY A 312 -13.78 -16.46 -18.04
CA GLY A 312 -12.69 -17.15 -18.73
C GLY A 312 -12.25 -16.45 -20.01
N GLN A 313 -13.22 -16.01 -20.83
CA GLN A 313 -12.95 -15.25 -22.05
C GLN A 313 -12.32 -13.89 -21.77
N ARG A 314 -12.83 -13.14 -20.77
CA ARG A 314 -12.24 -11.86 -20.37
C ARG A 314 -10.78 -12.01 -19.93
N ARG A 315 -10.44 -13.11 -19.21
CA ARG A 315 -9.07 -13.42 -18.84
C ARG A 315 -8.19 -13.78 -20.03
N ALA A 316 -8.71 -14.57 -20.96
CA ALA A 316 -7.98 -14.87 -22.18
C ALA A 316 -7.70 -13.61 -23.01
N LEU A 317 -8.67 -12.70 -23.10
CA LEU A 317 -8.48 -11.39 -23.70
C LEU A 317 -7.42 -10.56 -22.94
N ALA A 318 -7.43 -10.59 -21.60
CA ALA A 318 -6.43 -9.89 -20.77
C ALA A 318 -5.00 -10.37 -21.08
N VAL A 319 -4.82 -11.67 -21.27
CA VAL A 319 -3.52 -12.26 -21.63
C VAL A 319 -3.10 -11.86 -23.05
N ARG A 320 -4.02 -11.95 -24.02
CA ARG A 320 -3.73 -11.62 -25.42
C ARG A 320 -3.46 -10.12 -25.62
N ASP A 321 -4.29 -9.26 -25.01
CA ASP A 321 -4.31 -7.81 -25.26
C ASP A 321 -3.38 -7.04 -24.31
N GLY A 322 -3.14 -7.55 -23.08
CA GLY A 322 -2.30 -6.92 -22.06
C GLY A 322 -2.91 -5.66 -21.44
N GLY A 323 -4.20 -5.39 -21.68
CA GLY A 323 -4.94 -4.20 -21.27
C GLY A 323 -5.69 -3.56 -22.42
N CYS A 324 -6.02 -2.27 -22.32
CA CYS A 324 -6.65 -1.55 -23.44
C CYS A 324 -5.77 -1.63 -24.68
N VAL A 325 -6.33 -2.14 -25.80
CA VAL A 325 -5.57 -2.35 -27.05
C VAL A 325 -5.21 -1.04 -27.75
N TRP A 326 -5.79 0.09 -27.35
CA TRP A 326 -5.52 1.38 -27.96
C TRP A 326 -4.09 1.84 -27.77
N ASP A 327 -3.47 2.33 -28.87
CA ASP A 327 -2.10 2.81 -28.85
C ASP A 327 -1.88 3.93 -27.80
N GLY A 328 -0.80 3.82 -27.02
CA GLY A 328 -0.47 4.79 -25.98
C GLY A 328 -1.32 4.74 -24.71
N CYS A 329 -2.41 3.95 -24.66
CA CYS A 329 -3.22 3.80 -23.46
C CYS A 329 -2.53 2.87 -22.44
N THR A 330 -2.50 3.24 -21.18
CA THR A 330 -1.87 2.46 -20.09
C THR A 330 -2.87 1.73 -19.20
N ALA A 331 -4.16 1.73 -19.54
CA ALA A 331 -5.21 1.09 -18.74
C ALA A 331 -4.99 -0.43 -18.66
N PRO A 332 -4.87 -0.98 -17.44
CA PRO A 332 -4.66 -2.42 -17.21
C PRO A 332 -5.95 -3.21 -17.53
N PRO A 333 -5.87 -4.55 -17.67
CA PRO A 333 -7.03 -5.38 -18.02
C PRO A 333 -8.23 -5.23 -17.08
N GLY A 334 -7.98 -5.01 -15.78
CA GLY A 334 -9.04 -4.82 -14.78
C GLY A 334 -9.86 -3.54 -14.94
N TRP A 335 -9.39 -2.59 -15.75
CA TRP A 335 -10.08 -1.32 -16.06
C TRP A 335 -10.68 -1.31 -17.46
N CYS A 336 -10.72 -2.48 -18.11
CA CYS A 336 -11.18 -2.62 -19.49
C CYS A 336 -12.44 -3.47 -19.57
N ASP A 337 -13.30 -3.09 -20.49
CA ASP A 337 -14.43 -3.91 -20.92
C ASP A 337 -14.06 -4.76 -22.13
N ALA A 338 -14.67 -5.94 -22.23
CA ALA A 338 -14.58 -6.77 -23.42
C ALA A 338 -15.57 -6.25 -24.47
N HIS A 339 -15.03 -5.72 -25.56
CA HIS A 339 -15.78 -5.16 -26.69
C HIS A 339 -15.87 -6.16 -27.84
N HIS A 340 -17.05 -6.28 -28.46
CA HIS A 340 -17.21 -7.11 -29.65
C HIS A 340 -16.74 -6.35 -30.89
N VAL A 341 -15.72 -6.86 -31.57
CA VAL A 341 -15.17 -6.25 -32.80
C VAL A 341 -16.22 -6.25 -33.94
N ARG A 342 -16.98 -7.34 -34.07
CA ARG A 342 -18.20 -7.39 -34.83
C ARG A 342 -19.37 -7.36 -33.87
N GLU A 343 -20.22 -6.36 -33.98
CA GLU A 343 -21.33 -6.15 -33.08
C GLU A 343 -22.18 -7.40 -32.87
N TYR A 344 -22.40 -7.71 -31.57
CA TYR A 344 -23.35 -8.74 -31.19
C TYR A 344 -24.77 -8.21 -31.37
N ASN A 345 -25.53 -8.83 -32.23
CA ASN A 345 -26.94 -8.47 -32.44
C ASN A 345 -27.80 -9.67 -32.05
N SER A 346 -28.69 -9.50 -31.07
CA SER A 346 -29.67 -10.50 -30.63
C SER A 346 -30.66 -10.94 -31.74
N ASN A 347 -30.78 -10.17 -32.81
CA ASN A 347 -31.70 -10.40 -33.94
C ASN A 347 -31.05 -11.06 -35.17
N GLY A 348 -29.97 -11.86 -34.97
CA GLY A 348 -29.32 -12.57 -36.08
C GLY A 348 -28.06 -11.90 -36.61
N GLY A 349 -27.44 -11.00 -35.83
CA GLY A 349 -26.18 -10.36 -36.18
C GLY A 349 -25.03 -11.34 -36.34
N LYS A 350 -24.00 -10.93 -37.08
CA LYS A 350 -22.86 -11.76 -37.48
C LYS A 350 -21.78 -11.92 -36.39
N GLY A 351 -21.91 -11.22 -35.26
CA GLY A 351 -20.92 -11.25 -34.18
C GLY A 351 -21.22 -12.35 -33.15
N THR A 352 -20.24 -13.19 -32.85
CA THR A 352 -20.30 -14.18 -31.78
C THR A 352 -19.56 -13.67 -30.55
N THR A 353 -20.00 -14.09 -29.35
CA THR A 353 -19.23 -13.85 -28.15
C THR A 353 -18.13 -14.91 -28.06
N ASP A 354 -17.03 -14.61 -28.73
CA ASP A 354 -15.86 -15.46 -28.86
C ASP A 354 -14.58 -14.64 -28.71
N ILE A 355 -13.46 -15.26 -28.33
CA ILE A 355 -12.18 -14.58 -28.18
C ILE A 355 -11.73 -13.96 -29.51
N ASP A 356 -12.01 -14.62 -30.61
CA ASP A 356 -11.70 -14.12 -31.95
C ASP A 356 -12.58 -12.92 -32.37
N ASN A 357 -13.58 -12.58 -31.60
CA ASN A 357 -14.45 -11.42 -31.81
C ASN A 357 -14.42 -10.44 -30.64
N GLY A 358 -13.55 -10.63 -29.65
CA GLY A 358 -13.42 -9.77 -28.48
C GLY A 358 -12.11 -9.00 -28.43
N VAL A 359 -12.12 -7.78 -27.90
CA VAL A 359 -10.93 -7.00 -27.54
C VAL A 359 -11.14 -6.27 -26.23
N LEU A 360 -10.08 -5.91 -25.52
CA LEU A 360 -10.15 -5.10 -24.33
C LEU A 360 -10.02 -3.62 -24.64
N LEU A 361 -11.00 -2.82 -24.21
CA LEU A 361 -10.98 -1.36 -24.29
C LEU A 361 -11.33 -0.76 -22.93
N CYS A 362 -10.61 0.27 -22.49
CA CYS A 362 -11.04 1.06 -21.34
C CYS A 362 -12.28 1.88 -21.71
N GLU A 363 -13.03 2.34 -20.71
CA GLU A 363 -14.28 3.10 -20.89
C GLU A 363 -14.14 4.25 -21.91
N ALA A 364 -13.05 5.03 -21.77
CA ALA A 364 -12.80 6.17 -22.67
C ALA A 364 -12.62 5.71 -24.14
N HIS A 365 -11.82 4.66 -24.39
CA HIS A 365 -11.58 4.18 -25.76
C HIS A 365 -12.73 3.33 -26.31
N HIS A 366 -13.49 2.68 -25.43
CA HIS A 366 -14.74 1.99 -25.81
C HIS A 366 -15.76 3.00 -26.35
N THR A 367 -16.00 4.09 -25.59
CA THR A 367 -16.87 5.19 -26.00
C THR A 367 -16.35 5.89 -27.28
N PHE A 368 -15.04 6.18 -27.30
CA PHE A 368 -14.42 6.84 -28.47
C PHE A 368 -14.60 6.03 -29.75
N LEU A 369 -14.40 4.71 -29.72
CA LEU A 369 -14.55 3.86 -30.91
C LEU A 369 -15.95 3.91 -31.48
N HIS A 370 -17.00 3.93 -30.63
CA HIS A 370 -18.40 4.01 -31.08
C HIS A 370 -18.79 5.37 -31.71
N HIS A 371 -18.03 6.42 -31.43
CA HIS A 371 -18.31 7.79 -31.90
C HIS A 371 -17.26 8.33 -32.86
N SER A 372 -16.40 7.48 -33.39
CA SER A 372 -15.32 7.86 -34.31
C SER A 372 -15.35 7.04 -35.59
N GLU A 373 -14.59 7.50 -36.59
CA GLU A 373 -14.40 6.77 -37.85
C GLU A 373 -13.32 5.70 -37.78
N TRP A 374 -12.72 5.47 -36.58
CA TRP A 374 -11.76 4.41 -36.39
C TRP A 374 -12.42 3.05 -36.45
N GLN A 375 -11.70 2.08 -37.03
CA GLN A 375 -12.21 0.72 -37.20
C GLN A 375 -11.31 -0.30 -36.51
N LEU A 376 -11.94 -1.35 -36.01
CA LEU A 376 -11.26 -2.52 -35.41
C LEU A 376 -11.57 -3.77 -36.26
N ARG A 377 -10.57 -4.63 -36.43
CA ARG A 377 -10.75 -5.99 -36.93
C ARG A 377 -9.84 -6.98 -36.25
N MET A 378 -10.24 -8.23 -36.28
CA MET A 378 -9.35 -9.34 -35.94
C MET A 378 -8.71 -9.89 -37.20
N ALA A 379 -7.38 -10.10 -37.16
CA ALA A 379 -6.63 -10.77 -38.22
C ALA A 379 -5.56 -11.65 -37.57
N ASN A 380 -5.53 -12.93 -37.93
CA ASN A 380 -4.60 -13.93 -37.38
C ASN A 380 -4.57 -13.96 -35.83
N GLY A 381 -5.78 -13.93 -35.21
CA GLY A 381 -5.92 -13.96 -33.75
C GLY A 381 -5.50 -12.67 -33.01
N LYS A 382 -5.12 -11.61 -33.73
CA LYS A 382 -4.67 -10.34 -33.17
C LYS A 382 -5.58 -9.18 -33.57
N PRO A 383 -5.84 -8.20 -32.66
CA PRO A 383 -6.59 -7.00 -33.00
C PRO A 383 -5.75 -6.05 -33.85
N HIS A 384 -6.41 -5.43 -34.83
CA HIS A 384 -5.82 -4.40 -35.70
C HIS A 384 -6.75 -3.19 -35.72
N VAL A 385 -6.18 -2.01 -35.79
CA VAL A 385 -6.92 -0.75 -35.98
C VAL A 385 -6.63 -0.14 -37.33
N LEU A 386 -7.64 0.56 -37.85
CA LEU A 386 -7.54 1.40 -39.03
C LEU A 386 -7.90 2.83 -38.64
N ALA A 387 -7.02 3.75 -38.92
CA ALA A 387 -7.27 5.17 -38.69
C ALA A 387 -8.16 5.76 -39.79
N PRO A 388 -8.92 6.83 -39.50
CA PRO A 388 -9.62 7.60 -40.54
C PRO A 388 -8.65 8.10 -41.63
N PHE A 389 -9.13 8.28 -42.84
CA PHE A 389 -8.35 8.76 -44.01
C PHE A 389 -7.61 10.08 -43.70
N ALA A 390 -8.25 10.97 -42.95
CA ALA A 390 -7.66 12.26 -42.55
C ALA A 390 -6.41 12.11 -41.66
N ILE A 391 -6.26 10.99 -40.96
CA ILE A 391 -5.13 10.69 -40.05
C ILE A 391 -4.10 9.79 -40.76
N ASP A 392 -4.55 8.79 -41.46
CA ASP A 392 -3.71 7.87 -42.23
C ASP A 392 -4.26 7.71 -43.68
N PRO A 393 -3.76 8.54 -44.60
CA PRO A 393 -4.17 8.44 -46.03
C PRO A 393 -3.79 7.11 -46.67
N SER A 394 -2.84 6.37 -46.12
CA SER A 394 -2.42 5.05 -46.63
C SER A 394 -3.43 3.95 -46.33
N GLN A 395 -4.37 4.22 -45.43
CA GLN A 395 -5.42 3.28 -44.97
C GLN A 395 -4.85 1.90 -44.62
N THR A 396 -3.79 1.92 -43.78
CA THR A 396 -3.07 0.70 -43.44
C THR A 396 -3.56 0.18 -42.07
N TRP A 397 -3.94 -1.11 -42.04
CA TRP A 397 -4.28 -1.79 -40.81
C TRP A 397 -3.03 -2.05 -39.97
N ARG A 398 -3.02 -1.55 -38.74
CA ARG A 398 -1.90 -1.72 -37.80
C ARG A 398 -2.30 -2.69 -36.70
N PRO A 399 -1.44 -3.69 -36.39
CA PRO A 399 -1.66 -4.56 -35.24
C PRO A 399 -1.56 -3.73 -33.95
N VAL A 400 -2.44 -4.03 -32.97
CA VAL A 400 -2.50 -3.37 -31.66
C VAL A 400 -2.55 -4.41 -30.55
N GLY A 401 -2.38 -3.95 -29.32
CA GLY A 401 -2.30 -4.80 -28.13
C GLY A 401 -0.91 -4.79 -27.52
N LYS A 402 -0.80 -5.18 -26.26
CA LYS A 402 0.41 -5.06 -25.42
C LYS A 402 0.87 -6.41 -24.90
N SER A 403 0.51 -7.51 -25.58
CA SER A 403 0.92 -8.84 -25.16
C SER A 403 2.44 -8.95 -25.08
N ARG A 404 2.95 -9.19 -23.87
CA ARG A 404 4.39 -9.39 -23.63
C ARG A 404 4.93 -10.66 -24.28
N ILE A 405 4.06 -11.61 -24.55
CA ILE A 405 4.42 -12.92 -25.13
C ILE A 405 4.86 -12.80 -26.58
N THR A 406 4.28 -11.87 -27.31
CA THR A 406 4.65 -11.61 -28.71
C THR A 406 5.92 -10.79 -28.87
N LEU A 407 6.28 -9.98 -27.88
CA LEU A 407 7.50 -9.16 -27.91
C LEU A 407 8.80 -9.98 -27.69
N GLY A 408 8.72 -11.14 -27.01
CA GLY A 408 9.87 -12.02 -26.77
C GLY A 408 10.31 -12.86 -27.98
N ARG A 409 9.56 -12.87 -29.11
CA ARG A 409 9.88 -13.61 -30.33
C ARG A 409 10.44 -12.77 -31.48
N ALA A 410 10.54 -11.46 -31.29
CA ALA A 410 11.06 -10.52 -32.31
C ALA A 410 12.56 -10.21 -32.15
N ALA A 411 13.28 -11.03 -31.35
CA ALA A 411 14.74 -10.95 -31.19
C ALA A 411 15.43 -12.19 -31.76
#